data_c1fa8ea3bff664f4530f85a160bdfc66
#
_entry.id   c1fa8ea3bff664f4530f85a160bdfc66
#
_cell.length_a   1.000
_cell.length_b   1.000
_cell.length_c   1.000
_cell.angle_alpha   90.00
_cell.angle_beta   90.00
_cell.angle_gamma   90.00
#
_symmetry.space_group_name_H-M   'P 1'
#
loop_
_entity.id
_entity.type
_entity.pdbx_description
1 polymer ?
#
loop_
_entity_poly.entity_id
_entity_poly.type
_entity_poly.pdbx_seq_one_letter_code
_entity_poly.pdbx_strand_id
1 'polypeptide(L)'
;MLTYALLRTIREQPALLDGGRLLNVDRWFSATEQLVTEIVQATGNRQQPQKFGTGIFNMGIVDREVIDRIQLPSEKPLFIASSFLPVNGLFDSLRFTRMVNRRLFDASARGAGSTFVFQSESDTPDACQLSGRYRIEGATLIVEAAVVKDGREQFRLSVQGPVAQPEAVAAQLVAEAEHILYPQKI
;
A
#
# COMPACT_ATOMS: atom_id res chain seq x y z
N MET A 1 -2.04 -6.91 7.99
CA MET A 1 -0.73 -7.56 7.90
C MET A 1 -0.72 -8.99 8.43
N LEU A 2 -1.26 -9.27 9.60
CA LEU A 2 -1.30 -10.63 10.18
C LEU A 2 -1.95 -11.67 9.25
N THR A 3 -3.11 -11.39 8.67
CA THR A 3 -3.79 -12.31 7.73
C THR A 3 -2.93 -12.66 6.51
N TYR A 4 -2.22 -11.68 5.96
CA TYR A 4 -1.28 -11.90 4.86
C TYR A 4 -0.15 -12.85 5.28
N ALA A 5 0.46 -12.60 6.43
CA ALA A 5 1.54 -13.43 6.94
C ALA A 5 1.08 -14.85 7.27
N LEU A 6 -0.13 -15.02 7.82
CA LEU A 6 -0.75 -16.34 8.06
C LEU A 6 -0.93 -17.13 6.77
N LEU A 7 -1.43 -16.52 5.72
CA LEU A 7 -1.65 -17.19 4.44
C LEU A 7 -0.33 -17.49 3.71
N ARG A 8 0.62 -16.55 3.77
CA ARG A 8 1.93 -16.68 3.14
C ARG A 8 2.75 -17.80 3.75
N THR A 9 2.76 -17.93 5.08
CA THR A 9 3.49 -19.01 5.76
C THR A 9 2.95 -20.39 5.41
N ILE A 10 1.63 -20.57 5.30
CA ILE A 10 1.04 -21.87 4.85
C ILE A 10 1.51 -22.19 3.43
N ARG A 11 1.52 -21.19 2.54
CA ARG A 11 1.86 -21.38 1.13
C ARG A 11 3.35 -21.68 0.91
N GLU A 12 4.22 -21.03 1.65
CA GLU A 12 5.67 -21.03 1.41
C GLU A 12 6.45 -21.98 2.32
N GLN A 13 5.84 -22.47 3.42
CA GLN A 13 6.54 -23.28 4.42
C GLN A 13 5.89 -24.66 4.65
N PRO A 14 6.15 -25.65 3.80
CA PRO A 14 5.60 -27.01 3.96
C PRO A 14 5.98 -27.69 5.30
N ALA A 15 7.08 -27.26 5.93
CA ALA A 15 7.53 -27.77 7.23
C ALA A 15 6.57 -27.45 8.39
N LEU A 16 5.58 -26.59 8.18
CA LEU A 16 4.51 -26.32 9.15
C LEU A 16 3.50 -27.47 9.28
N LEU A 17 3.52 -28.39 8.32
CA LEU A 17 2.56 -29.49 8.25
C LEU A 17 3.12 -30.75 8.92
N ASP A 18 2.46 -31.22 9.98
CA ASP A 18 2.76 -32.50 10.58
C ASP A 18 2.34 -33.63 9.63
N GLY A 19 3.28 -34.54 9.34
CA GLY A 19 3.07 -35.59 8.35
C GLY A 19 2.76 -35.09 6.94
N GLY A 20 3.13 -33.82 6.63
CA GLY A 20 2.90 -33.22 5.32
C GLY A 20 1.46 -32.82 5.02
N ARG A 21 0.55 -32.90 5.99
CA ARG A 21 -0.88 -32.67 5.77
C ARG A 21 -1.60 -31.93 6.90
N LEU A 22 -1.21 -32.09 8.14
CA LEU A 22 -1.91 -31.50 9.27
C LEU A 22 -1.22 -30.19 9.69
N LEU A 23 -1.95 -29.07 9.65
CA LEU A 23 -1.41 -27.77 10.03
C LEU A 23 -1.18 -27.71 11.55
N ASN A 24 0.10 -27.67 11.95
CA ASN A 24 0.48 -27.44 13.33
C ASN A 24 0.34 -25.97 13.70
N VAL A 25 -0.64 -25.64 14.52
CA VAL A 25 -1.01 -24.25 14.84
C VAL A 25 0.12 -23.50 15.54
N ASP A 26 0.86 -24.18 16.40
CA ASP A 26 1.96 -23.54 17.14
C ASP A 26 3.12 -23.13 16.22
N ARG A 27 3.56 -24.05 15.36
CA ARG A 27 4.59 -23.76 14.35
C ARG A 27 4.12 -22.69 13.38
N TRP A 28 2.88 -22.79 12.92
CA TRP A 28 2.30 -21.81 12.01
C TRP A 28 2.27 -20.40 12.59
N PHE A 29 1.83 -20.27 13.85
CA PHE A 29 1.79 -18.97 14.50
C PHE A 29 3.20 -18.39 14.73
N SER A 30 4.15 -19.23 15.16
CA SER A 30 5.54 -18.79 15.36
C SER A 30 6.22 -18.33 14.07
N ALA A 31 6.01 -19.05 12.96
CA ALA A 31 6.51 -18.62 11.65
C ALA A 31 5.83 -17.33 11.17
N THR A 32 4.54 -17.17 11.45
CA THR A 32 3.79 -15.96 11.14
C THR A 32 4.28 -14.77 11.94
N GLU A 33 4.58 -14.93 13.23
CA GLU A 33 5.12 -13.88 14.09
C GLU A 33 6.47 -13.38 13.58
N GLN A 34 7.36 -14.29 13.16
CA GLN A 34 8.63 -13.92 12.54
C GLN A 34 8.43 -13.11 11.27
N LEU A 35 7.57 -13.57 10.35
CA LEU A 35 7.29 -12.88 9.11
C LEU A 35 6.65 -11.50 9.34
N VAL A 36 5.71 -11.38 10.29
CA VAL A 36 5.13 -10.08 10.64
C VAL A 36 6.22 -9.14 11.17
N THR A 37 7.12 -9.62 12.00
CA THR A 37 8.21 -8.83 12.55
C THR A 37 9.15 -8.33 11.44
N GLU A 38 9.51 -9.19 10.48
CA GLU A 38 10.34 -8.82 9.34
C GLU A 38 9.67 -7.75 8.47
N ILE A 39 8.39 -7.95 8.11
CA ILE A 39 7.65 -6.99 7.28
C ILE A 39 7.50 -5.64 7.99
N VAL A 40 7.23 -5.65 9.30
CA VAL A 40 6.98 -4.44 10.09
C VAL A 40 8.28 -3.67 10.33
N GLN A 41 9.40 -4.35 10.55
CA GLN A 41 10.70 -3.69 10.65
C GLN A 41 11.09 -2.98 9.34
N ALA A 42 10.81 -3.59 8.20
CA ALA A 42 11.04 -2.97 6.90
C ALA A 42 10.21 -1.69 6.66
N THR A 43 9.08 -1.52 7.38
CA THR A 43 8.20 -0.35 7.26
C THR A 43 8.34 0.65 8.42
N GLY A 44 9.34 0.50 9.30
CA GLY A 44 9.56 1.40 10.44
C GLY A 44 8.50 1.32 11.55
N ASN A 45 7.55 0.41 11.44
CA ASN A 45 6.47 0.22 12.40
C ASN A 45 6.81 -0.86 13.44
N ARG A 46 5.99 -0.97 14.49
CA ARG A 46 6.07 -2.06 15.45
C ARG A 46 4.73 -2.75 15.59
N GLN A 47 4.67 -4.02 15.23
CA GLN A 47 3.52 -4.88 15.45
C GLN A 47 4.04 -6.22 15.95
N GLN A 48 3.59 -6.64 17.11
CA GLN A 48 3.94 -7.93 17.69
C GLN A 48 2.64 -8.72 17.87
N PRO A 49 2.37 -9.72 17.04
CA PRO A 49 1.26 -10.62 17.24
C PRO A 49 1.42 -11.34 18.58
N GLN A 50 0.32 -11.54 19.29
CA GLN A 50 0.33 -12.27 20.55
C GLN A 50 -0.54 -13.52 20.44
N LYS A 51 -0.01 -14.64 20.91
CA LYS A 51 -0.73 -15.88 21.03
C LYS A 51 -1.23 -16.05 22.46
N PHE A 52 -2.52 -16.28 22.60
CA PHE A 52 -3.12 -16.61 23.90
C PHE A 52 -3.53 -18.09 23.89
N GLY A 53 -3.14 -18.79 24.95
CA GLY A 53 -3.44 -20.20 25.15
C GLY A 53 -2.20 -21.09 25.12
N THR A 54 -2.27 -22.21 25.84
CA THR A 54 -1.23 -23.24 25.91
C THR A 54 -1.79 -24.52 25.33
N GLY A 55 -1.18 -25.00 24.28
CA GLY A 55 -1.53 -26.29 23.68
C GLY A 55 -0.98 -26.45 22.28
N ILE A 56 -0.38 -27.59 22.02
CA ILE A 56 0.04 -28.00 20.69
C ILE A 56 -1.15 -28.77 20.09
N PHE A 57 -1.73 -28.24 19.02
CA PHE A 57 -2.80 -28.92 18.31
C PHE A 57 -2.67 -28.70 16.80
N ASN A 58 -3.18 -29.64 16.05
CA ASN A 58 -3.27 -29.58 14.61
C ASN A 58 -4.66 -29.13 14.20
N MET A 59 -4.74 -28.24 13.20
CA MET A 59 -5.98 -27.71 12.69
C MET A 59 -6.13 -28.08 11.21
N GLY A 60 -7.08 -28.95 10.93
CA GLY A 60 -7.47 -29.26 9.56
C GLY A 60 -6.41 -29.96 8.72
N ILE A 61 -6.84 -30.37 7.54
CA ILE A 61 -5.98 -30.92 6.50
C ILE A 61 -5.66 -29.79 5.53
N VAL A 62 -4.38 -29.57 5.29
CA VAL A 62 -3.88 -28.62 4.29
C VAL A 62 -3.16 -29.45 3.24
N ASP A 63 -3.88 -29.82 2.20
CA ASP A 63 -3.32 -30.48 1.05
C ASP A 63 -2.90 -29.49 -0.04
N ARG A 64 -2.38 -30.01 -1.14
CA ARG A 64 -1.91 -29.17 -2.24
C ARG A 64 -3.03 -28.35 -2.86
N GLU A 65 -4.24 -28.88 -2.92
CA GLU A 65 -5.41 -28.17 -3.45
C GLU A 65 -5.75 -26.94 -2.58
N VAL A 66 -5.69 -27.07 -1.25
CA VAL A 66 -5.87 -25.96 -0.32
C VAL A 66 -4.77 -24.91 -0.51
N ILE A 67 -3.51 -25.35 -0.61
CA ILE A 67 -2.36 -24.44 -0.80
C ILE A 67 -2.50 -23.66 -2.12
N ASP A 68 -2.84 -24.34 -3.21
CA ASP A 68 -2.96 -23.72 -4.54
C ASP A 68 -4.14 -22.73 -4.62
N ARG A 69 -5.16 -22.91 -3.78
CA ARG A 69 -6.28 -21.96 -3.65
C ARG A 69 -5.96 -20.72 -2.81
N ILE A 70 -4.87 -20.73 -2.05
CA ILE A 70 -4.46 -19.54 -1.29
C ILE A 70 -4.04 -18.42 -2.27
N GLN A 71 -4.89 -17.43 -2.41
CA GLN A 71 -4.56 -16.22 -3.14
C GLN A 71 -3.94 -15.22 -2.17
N LEU A 72 -2.64 -15.02 -2.30
CA LEU A 72 -1.99 -13.89 -1.62
C LEU A 72 -2.33 -12.62 -2.39
N PRO A 73 -2.79 -11.55 -1.71
CA PRO A 73 -2.88 -10.26 -2.36
C PRO A 73 -1.50 -9.90 -2.93
N SER A 74 -1.48 -9.39 -4.15
CA SER A 74 -0.26 -8.80 -4.72
C SER A 74 0.31 -7.78 -3.76
N GLU A 75 1.64 -7.70 -3.67
CA GLU A 75 2.29 -6.65 -2.89
C GLU A 75 1.79 -5.30 -3.39
N LYS A 76 1.17 -4.56 -2.48
CA LYS A 76 0.63 -3.25 -2.80
C LYS A 76 1.79 -2.26 -2.74
N PRO A 77 1.95 -1.39 -3.74
CA PRO A 77 2.95 -0.34 -3.64
C PRO A 77 2.68 0.53 -2.43
N LEU A 78 3.74 0.93 -1.79
CA LEU A 78 3.70 1.87 -0.69
C LEU A 78 3.83 3.29 -1.25
N PHE A 79 2.89 4.16 -0.92
CA PHE A 79 2.99 5.59 -1.17
C PHE A 79 3.37 6.33 0.11
N ILE A 80 4.34 7.22 -0.01
CA ILE A 80 4.72 8.17 1.03
C ILE A 80 4.12 9.55 0.76
N ALA A 81 4.32 10.47 1.70
CA ALA A 81 3.82 11.84 1.60
C ALA A 81 4.17 12.48 0.25
N SER A 82 3.17 13.00 -0.43
CA SER A 82 3.30 13.70 -1.71
C SER A 82 3.94 15.09 -1.54
N SER A 83 4.39 15.69 -2.65
CA SER A 83 4.95 17.03 -2.68
C SER A 83 4.49 17.80 -3.91
N PHE A 84 3.77 18.91 -3.71
CA PHE A 84 3.28 19.76 -4.78
C PHE A 84 3.59 21.23 -4.49
N LEU A 85 4.11 21.90 -5.50
CA LEU A 85 4.41 23.34 -5.44
C LEU A 85 3.84 24.05 -6.68
N PRO A 86 3.46 25.34 -6.57
CA PRO A 86 3.11 26.12 -7.75
C PRO A 86 4.32 26.29 -8.67
N VAL A 87 4.08 26.36 -9.98
CA VAL A 87 5.16 26.56 -10.99
C VAL A 87 5.97 27.81 -10.69
N ASN A 88 5.29 28.91 -10.31
CA ASN A 88 5.89 30.22 -10.07
C ASN A 88 5.92 30.60 -8.58
N GLY A 89 6.03 29.61 -7.67
CA GLY A 89 6.02 29.88 -6.23
C GLY A 89 6.88 28.91 -5.43
N LEU A 90 7.23 29.34 -4.23
CA LEU A 90 8.04 28.59 -3.28
C LEU A 90 7.17 27.88 -2.22
N PHE A 91 5.90 28.22 -2.12
CA PHE A 91 5.00 27.70 -1.11
C PHE A 91 3.72 27.16 -1.74
N ASP A 92 3.21 26.05 -1.22
CA ASP A 92 1.92 25.46 -1.60
C ASP A 92 0.75 26.30 -1.04
N SER A 93 0.44 27.41 -1.71
CA SER A 93 -0.60 28.35 -1.30
C SER A 93 -2.01 27.76 -1.32
N LEU A 94 -2.28 26.79 -2.19
CA LEU A 94 -3.54 26.05 -2.25
C LEU A 94 -3.64 24.93 -1.21
N ARG A 95 -2.54 24.59 -0.53
CA ARG A 95 -2.42 23.41 0.30
C ARG A 95 -2.75 22.10 -0.47
N PHE A 96 -2.41 22.07 -1.75
CA PHE A 96 -2.73 20.99 -2.66
C PHE A 96 -2.06 19.67 -2.22
N THR A 97 -0.82 19.75 -1.74
CA THR A 97 -0.12 18.61 -1.09
C THR A 97 -0.97 17.94 -0.02
N ARG A 98 -1.56 18.75 0.86
CA ARG A 98 -2.40 18.22 1.95
C ARG A 98 -3.66 17.55 1.41
N MET A 99 -4.27 18.09 0.37
CA MET A 99 -5.45 17.50 -0.26
C MET A 99 -5.12 16.15 -0.90
N VAL A 100 -4.00 16.07 -1.63
CA VAL A 100 -3.54 14.80 -2.24
C VAL A 100 -3.21 13.76 -1.16
N ASN A 101 -2.46 14.13 -0.12
CA ASN A 101 -2.14 13.21 0.99
C ASN A 101 -3.39 12.68 1.69
N ARG A 102 -4.40 13.52 1.90
CA ARG A 102 -5.68 13.08 2.46
C ARG A 102 -6.38 12.08 1.54
N ARG A 103 -6.39 12.30 0.23
CA ARG A 103 -6.97 11.36 -0.74
C ARG A 103 -6.23 10.04 -0.80
N LEU A 104 -4.89 10.06 -0.75
CA LEU A 104 -4.07 8.85 -0.64
C LEU A 104 -4.40 8.07 0.65
N PHE A 105 -4.51 8.77 1.77
CA PHE A 105 -4.90 8.15 3.03
C PHE A 105 -6.30 7.52 2.96
N ASP A 106 -7.31 8.28 2.49
CA ASP A 106 -8.70 7.80 2.37
C ASP A 106 -8.80 6.58 1.43
N ALA A 107 -8.06 6.58 0.33
CA ALA A 107 -8.01 5.46 -0.61
C ALA A 107 -7.31 4.23 0.01
N SER A 108 -6.20 4.42 0.71
CA SER A 108 -5.49 3.37 1.44
C SER A 108 -6.32 2.76 2.57
N ALA A 109 -7.15 3.55 3.25
CA ALA A 109 -7.98 3.12 4.37
C ALA A 109 -9.10 2.12 3.98
N ARG A 110 -9.35 1.92 2.68
CA ARG A 110 -10.28 0.89 2.16
C ARG A 110 -9.84 -0.55 2.47
N GLY A 111 -8.68 -0.73 3.08
CA GLY A 111 -8.16 -2.03 3.50
C GLY A 111 -7.92 -2.99 2.34
N ALA A 112 -8.62 -4.14 2.32
CA ALA A 112 -8.45 -5.15 1.27
C ALA A 112 -8.81 -4.61 -0.14
N GLY A 113 -9.75 -3.69 -0.24
CA GLY A 113 -10.15 -3.06 -1.49
C GLY A 113 -9.22 -1.94 -2.00
N SER A 114 -8.21 -1.56 -1.21
CA SER A 114 -7.20 -0.60 -1.67
C SER A 114 -6.20 -1.27 -2.60
N THR A 115 -5.72 -0.54 -3.60
CA THR A 115 -4.67 -0.98 -4.53
C THR A 115 -3.26 -0.62 -4.05
N PHE A 116 -3.12 0.25 -3.06
CA PHE A 116 -1.86 0.67 -2.46
C PHE A 116 -1.99 0.88 -0.94
N VAL A 117 -0.85 1.05 -0.28
CA VAL A 117 -0.75 1.48 1.11
C VAL A 117 -0.20 2.90 1.13
N PHE A 118 -0.72 3.75 2.01
CA PHE A 118 -0.20 5.11 2.21
C PHE A 118 0.38 5.27 3.60
N GLN A 119 1.55 5.90 3.69
CA GLN A 119 2.24 6.24 4.93
C GLN A 119 2.65 7.71 4.88
N SER A 120 2.40 8.44 5.97
CA SER A 120 2.71 9.88 6.04
C SER A 120 4.20 10.19 6.22
N GLU A 121 5.01 9.20 6.52
CA GLU A 121 6.47 9.33 6.62
C GLU A 121 7.09 9.49 5.23
N SER A 122 8.15 10.28 5.14
CA SER A 122 8.77 10.67 3.87
C SER A 122 10.01 9.88 3.50
N ASP A 123 10.48 9.00 4.38
CA ASP A 123 11.75 8.29 4.20
C ASP A 123 11.55 6.79 4.40
N THR A 124 10.98 6.15 3.39
CA THR A 124 10.79 4.71 3.37
C THR A 124 11.38 4.15 2.08
N PRO A 125 12.34 3.21 2.16
CA PRO A 125 12.91 2.56 1.00
C PRO A 125 11.83 1.92 0.11
N ASP A 126 12.06 1.88 -1.20
CA ASP A 126 11.16 1.29 -2.20
C ASP A 126 9.75 1.92 -2.29
N ALA A 127 9.50 3.02 -1.56
CA ALA A 127 8.22 3.69 -1.61
C ALA A 127 8.06 4.57 -2.85
N CYS A 128 6.82 4.69 -3.31
CA CYS A 128 6.43 5.61 -4.35
C CYS A 128 6.05 6.97 -3.76
N GLN A 129 6.43 8.03 -4.42
CA GLN A 129 6.01 9.38 -4.09
C GLN A 129 5.28 10.01 -5.26
N LEU A 130 4.13 10.61 -5.00
CA LEU A 130 3.43 11.42 -5.99
C LEU A 130 3.90 12.88 -5.83
N SER A 131 4.64 13.38 -6.80
CA SER A 131 5.24 14.72 -6.75
C SER A 131 4.91 15.50 -8.00
N GLY A 132 4.79 16.83 -7.90
CA GLY A 132 4.46 17.61 -9.06
C GLY A 132 4.39 19.13 -8.85
N ARG A 133 3.94 19.78 -9.90
CA ARG A 133 3.71 21.21 -9.89
C ARG A 133 2.32 21.53 -10.39
N TYR A 134 1.77 22.64 -9.92
CA TYR A 134 0.50 23.16 -10.39
C TYR A 134 0.61 24.62 -10.81
N ARG A 135 -0.28 24.99 -11.74
CA ARG A 135 -0.49 26.39 -12.14
C ARG A 135 -1.97 26.68 -12.28
N ILE A 136 -2.30 27.96 -12.16
CA ILE A 136 -3.66 28.47 -12.34
C ILE A 136 -3.69 29.29 -13.61
N GLU A 137 -4.58 28.93 -14.53
CA GLU A 137 -4.85 29.65 -15.76
C GLU A 137 -6.31 30.06 -15.80
N GLY A 138 -6.58 31.35 -15.52
CA GLY A 138 -7.94 31.83 -15.36
C GLY A 138 -8.69 31.13 -14.22
N ALA A 139 -9.74 30.40 -14.53
CA ALA A 139 -10.53 29.63 -13.56
C ALA A 139 -10.10 28.14 -13.48
N THR A 140 -9.02 27.75 -14.18
CA THR A 140 -8.58 26.36 -14.28
C THR A 140 -7.31 26.11 -13.47
N LEU A 141 -7.32 25.09 -12.65
CA LEU A 141 -6.16 24.51 -11.99
C LEU A 141 -5.62 23.39 -12.88
N ILE A 142 -4.35 23.50 -13.27
CA ILE A 142 -3.63 22.51 -14.07
C ILE A 142 -2.52 21.93 -13.19
N VAL A 143 -2.47 20.61 -13.10
CA VAL A 143 -1.50 19.88 -12.28
C VAL A 143 -0.71 18.92 -13.17
N GLU A 144 0.59 19.04 -13.13
CA GLU A 144 1.54 18.12 -13.74
C GLU A 144 2.27 17.36 -12.63
N ALA A 145 2.17 16.06 -12.62
CA ALA A 145 2.69 15.21 -11.57
C ALA A 145 3.45 14.01 -12.16
N ALA A 146 4.30 13.43 -11.32
CA ALA A 146 4.96 12.16 -11.58
C ALA A 146 4.86 11.26 -10.37
N VAL A 147 4.76 9.96 -10.60
CA VAL A 147 5.07 8.95 -9.58
C VAL A 147 6.55 8.67 -9.65
N VAL A 148 7.23 8.90 -8.54
CA VAL A 148 8.67 8.72 -8.38
C VAL A 148 8.91 7.55 -7.43
N LYS A 149 9.81 6.63 -7.79
CA LYS A 149 10.28 5.55 -6.94
C LYS A 149 11.81 5.54 -6.98
N ASP A 150 12.47 5.50 -5.82
CA ASP A 150 13.93 5.51 -5.70
C ASP A 150 14.60 6.65 -6.48
N GLY A 151 13.99 7.85 -6.44
CA GLY A 151 14.47 9.02 -7.16
C GLY A 151 14.29 8.96 -8.69
N ARG A 152 13.63 7.94 -9.21
CA ARG A 152 13.37 7.77 -10.65
C ARG A 152 11.89 7.94 -10.95
N GLU A 153 11.61 8.75 -11.96
CA GLU A 153 10.26 8.88 -12.50
C GLU A 153 9.82 7.55 -13.12
N GLN A 154 8.65 7.06 -12.69
CA GLN A 154 8.04 5.85 -13.23
C GLN A 154 7.04 6.20 -14.34
N PHE A 155 6.21 7.19 -14.11
CA PHE A 155 5.25 7.70 -15.08
C PHE A 155 4.77 9.11 -14.72
N ARG A 156 4.26 9.82 -15.71
CA ARG A 156 3.70 11.17 -15.58
C ARG A 156 2.19 11.16 -15.67
N LEU A 157 1.61 12.14 -14.99
CA LEU A 157 0.18 12.40 -14.93
C LEU A 157 -0.07 13.88 -15.19
N SER A 158 -1.18 14.19 -15.84
CA SER A 158 -1.64 15.55 -15.98
C SER A 158 -3.15 15.60 -15.78
N VAL A 159 -3.60 16.37 -14.82
CA VAL A 159 -5.01 16.59 -14.53
C VAL A 159 -5.34 18.07 -14.51
N GLN A 160 -6.58 18.39 -14.83
CA GLN A 160 -7.06 19.77 -14.77
C GLN A 160 -8.51 19.84 -14.29
N GLY A 161 -8.87 20.94 -13.67
CA GLY A 161 -10.23 21.19 -13.22
C GLY A 161 -10.43 22.59 -12.68
N PRO A 162 -11.64 22.94 -12.21
CA PRO A 162 -11.93 24.26 -11.68
C PRO A 162 -11.05 24.60 -10.46
N VAL A 163 -10.43 25.79 -10.45
CA VAL A 163 -9.66 26.27 -9.30
C VAL A 163 -10.51 26.40 -8.03
N ALA A 164 -11.81 26.57 -8.19
CA ALA A 164 -12.76 26.59 -7.06
C ALA A 164 -12.98 25.22 -6.41
N GLN A 165 -12.53 24.13 -7.02
CA GLN A 165 -12.69 22.75 -6.53
C GLN A 165 -11.36 21.97 -6.55
N PRO A 166 -10.31 22.45 -5.87
CA PRO A 166 -9.00 21.83 -5.92
C PRO A 166 -8.98 20.40 -5.30
N GLU A 167 -9.89 20.12 -4.37
CA GLU A 167 -10.07 18.78 -3.81
C GLU A 167 -10.58 17.76 -4.83
N ALA A 168 -11.42 18.16 -5.79
CA ALA A 168 -11.85 17.30 -6.87
C ALA A 168 -10.69 16.98 -7.83
N VAL A 169 -9.83 17.98 -8.11
CA VAL A 169 -8.63 17.78 -8.92
C VAL A 169 -7.64 16.84 -8.22
N ALA A 170 -7.46 16.97 -6.90
CA ALA A 170 -6.64 16.06 -6.11
C ALA A 170 -7.19 14.63 -6.11
N ALA A 171 -8.52 14.48 -6.03
CA ALA A 171 -9.16 13.16 -6.11
C ALA A 171 -8.98 12.50 -7.48
N GLN A 172 -9.13 13.26 -8.57
CA GLN A 172 -8.89 12.79 -9.92
C GLN A 172 -7.42 12.35 -10.08
N LEU A 173 -6.47 13.15 -9.61
CA LEU A 173 -5.04 12.83 -9.69
C LEU A 173 -4.71 11.49 -9.03
N VAL A 174 -5.24 11.26 -7.81
CA VAL A 174 -5.02 10.00 -7.08
C VAL A 174 -5.69 8.84 -7.81
N ALA A 175 -6.89 9.00 -8.35
CA ALA A 175 -7.59 7.97 -9.11
C ALA A 175 -6.85 7.59 -10.40
N GLU A 176 -6.27 8.56 -11.11
CA GLU A 176 -5.46 8.29 -12.31
C GLU A 176 -4.16 7.58 -11.96
N ALA A 177 -3.48 7.97 -10.87
CA ALA A 177 -2.30 7.27 -10.38
C ALA A 177 -2.62 5.81 -10.01
N GLU A 178 -3.75 5.59 -9.34
CA GLU A 178 -4.25 4.26 -9.01
C GLU A 178 -4.51 3.41 -10.25
N HIS A 179 -5.15 3.98 -11.26
CA HIS A 179 -5.49 3.29 -12.51
C HIS A 179 -4.24 2.87 -13.31
N ILE A 180 -3.22 3.70 -13.37
CA ILE A 180 -1.98 3.40 -14.10
C ILE A 180 -1.17 2.31 -13.39
N LEU A 181 -1.10 2.36 -12.06
CA LEU A 181 -0.40 1.33 -11.27
C LEU A 181 -1.10 -0.03 -11.31
N TYR A 182 -2.42 -0.02 -11.39
CA TYR A 182 -3.24 -1.22 -11.43
C TYR A 182 -4.28 -1.12 -12.54
N PRO A 183 -3.89 -1.29 -13.80
CA PRO A 183 -4.85 -1.41 -14.87
C PRO A 183 -5.76 -2.60 -14.54
N GLN A 184 -7.03 -2.31 -14.27
CA GLN A 184 -8.04 -3.33 -14.03
C GLN A 184 -7.97 -4.32 -15.19
N LYS A 185 -7.57 -5.56 -14.92
CA LYS A 185 -7.71 -6.62 -15.92
C LYS A 185 -9.20 -6.81 -16.17
N ILE A 186 -9.66 -6.25 -17.28
CA ILE A 186 -10.98 -6.53 -17.85
C ILE A 186 -11.04 -7.99 -18.28
#